data_d8801f910c8ae791c1057178095cf413
#
_entry.id   d8801f910c8ae791c1057178095cf413
#
_cell.length_a   1.000
_cell.length_b   1.000
_cell.length_c   1.000
_cell.angle_alpha   90.00
_cell.angle_beta   90.00
_cell.angle_gamma   90.00
#
_symmetry.space_group_name_H-M   'P 1'
#
loop_
_entity.id
_entity.type
_entity.pdbx_description
1 polymer ?
#
loop_
_entity_poly.entity_id
_entity_poly.type
_entity_poly.pdbx_seq_one_letter_code
_entity_poly.pdbx_strand_id
1 'polypeptide(L)'
;LMGPNGSGKTTLIKIIMGLLRPNVGEVLINGDRPSEKTKAKVAYLPDKMTYPPYMTAGGLVRLYQDFFEDFDKLKALSMLNDLGIEKRLKLKAMSKGTKEKVQLILTMARNAEVYLLDEPIAGVDPATRDYILRTIITNYNPEAVVIISTHLIADIESVLDDVIFIKDGEIVVHETAESLREKKGQSIDKLFREVFKC
;
A
#
# COMPACT_ATOMS: atom_id res chain seq x y z
N LEU A 1 -8.96 -3.71 -0.37
CA LEU A 1 -9.13 -4.66 0.72
C LEU A 1 -9.53 -3.91 1.99
N MET A 2 -10.76 -4.08 2.44
CA MET A 2 -11.37 -3.26 3.49
C MET A 2 -11.87 -4.10 4.65
N GLY A 3 -11.81 -3.54 5.85
CA GLY A 3 -12.29 -4.21 7.06
C GLY A 3 -11.84 -3.45 8.30
N PRO A 4 -12.50 -3.67 9.45
CA PRO A 4 -12.08 -3.06 10.71
C PRO A 4 -10.69 -3.52 11.15
N ASN A 5 -10.15 -2.86 12.17
CA ASN A 5 -8.88 -3.29 12.76
C ASN A 5 -9.02 -4.72 13.32
N GLY A 6 -8.01 -5.56 13.04
CA GLY A 6 -8.03 -6.97 13.44
C GLY A 6 -8.77 -7.93 12.48
N SER A 7 -9.40 -7.45 11.41
CA SER A 7 -10.15 -8.32 10.46
C SER A 7 -9.28 -9.28 9.63
N GLY A 8 -7.95 -9.13 9.63
CA GLY A 8 -7.03 -10.02 8.90
C GLY A 8 -6.35 -9.39 7.68
N LYS A 9 -6.59 -8.12 7.33
CA LYS A 9 -5.99 -7.43 6.15
C LYS A 9 -4.47 -7.56 6.09
N THR A 10 -3.78 -7.10 7.11
CA THR A 10 -2.31 -7.18 7.22
C THR A 10 -1.80 -8.62 7.21
N THR A 11 -2.55 -9.55 7.80
CA THR A 11 -2.21 -10.99 7.79
C THR A 11 -2.24 -11.52 6.37
N LEU A 12 -3.30 -11.22 5.60
CA LEU A 12 -3.43 -11.62 4.20
C LEU A 12 -2.28 -11.03 3.36
N ILE A 13 -2.00 -9.73 3.50
CA ILE A 13 -0.87 -9.07 2.81
C ILE A 13 0.46 -9.77 3.14
N LYS A 14 0.71 -10.10 4.40
CA LYS A 14 1.93 -10.81 4.81
C LYS A 14 2.02 -12.23 4.26
N ILE A 15 0.89 -12.91 4.08
CA ILE A 15 0.84 -14.22 3.42
C ILE A 15 1.18 -14.06 1.93
N ILE A 16 0.62 -13.06 1.24
CA ILE A 16 0.93 -12.76 -0.17
C ILE A 16 2.43 -12.45 -0.32
N MET A 17 3.02 -11.70 0.60
CA MET A 17 4.45 -11.41 0.63
C MET A 17 5.33 -12.62 0.97
N GLY A 18 4.74 -13.75 1.39
CA GLY A 18 5.50 -14.90 1.88
C GLY A 18 6.25 -14.63 3.20
N LEU A 19 5.79 -13.64 3.97
CA LEU A 19 6.27 -13.35 5.34
C LEU A 19 5.58 -14.24 6.37
N LEU A 20 4.39 -14.73 6.05
CA LEU A 20 3.63 -15.73 6.79
C LEU A 20 3.28 -16.88 5.85
N ARG A 21 3.16 -18.09 6.40
CA ARG A 21 2.70 -19.27 5.65
C ARG A 21 1.21 -19.51 5.96
N PRO A 22 0.37 -19.76 4.93
CA PRO A 22 -1.00 -20.18 5.18
C PRO A 22 -1.01 -21.58 5.77
N ASN A 23 -1.96 -21.87 6.67
CA ASN A 23 -2.15 -23.20 7.24
C ASN A 23 -2.76 -24.15 6.20
N VAL A 24 -3.66 -23.64 5.37
CA VAL A 24 -4.36 -24.35 4.29
C VAL A 24 -4.44 -23.44 3.08
N GLY A 25 -4.48 -24.03 1.89
CA GLY A 25 -4.51 -23.30 0.63
C GLY A 25 -3.12 -22.82 0.19
N GLU A 26 -3.09 -22.01 -0.86
CA GLU A 26 -1.87 -21.46 -1.43
C GLU A 26 -2.12 -20.05 -1.98
N VAL A 27 -1.04 -19.30 -2.12
CA VAL A 27 -1.01 -18.00 -2.81
C VAL A 27 -0.10 -18.14 -4.01
N LEU A 28 -0.55 -17.61 -5.14
CA LEU A 28 0.24 -17.52 -6.37
C LEU A 28 0.34 -16.07 -6.82
N ILE A 29 1.53 -15.64 -7.22
CA ILE A 29 1.79 -14.34 -7.84
C ILE A 29 2.26 -14.64 -9.27
N ASN A 30 1.42 -14.34 -10.26
CA ASN A 30 1.64 -14.69 -11.67
C ASN A 30 1.93 -16.20 -11.88
N GLY A 31 1.23 -17.06 -11.13
CA GLY A 31 1.38 -18.52 -11.20
C GLY A 31 2.50 -19.09 -10.33
N ASP A 32 3.35 -18.27 -9.72
CA ASP A 32 4.45 -18.70 -8.87
C ASP A 32 4.13 -18.52 -7.38
N ARG A 33 4.57 -19.46 -6.54
CA ARG A 33 4.49 -19.33 -5.08
C ARG A 33 5.41 -18.20 -4.58
N PRO A 34 5.05 -17.54 -3.45
CA PRO A 34 5.91 -16.52 -2.84
C PRO A 34 7.37 -17.00 -2.64
N SER A 35 8.29 -16.31 -3.27
CA SER A 35 9.72 -16.65 -3.32
C SER A 35 10.55 -15.37 -3.49
N GLU A 36 11.88 -15.46 -3.56
CA GLU A 36 12.73 -14.32 -3.89
C GLU A 36 12.39 -13.71 -5.25
N LYS A 37 12.07 -14.56 -6.25
CA LYS A 37 11.66 -14.11 -7.59
C LYS A 37 10.37 -13.30 -7.57
N THR A 38 9.36 -13.77 -6.83
CA THR A 38 8.10 -13.04 -6.73
C THR A 38 8.24 -11.77 -5.89
N LYS A 39 9.07 -11.78 -4.82
CA LYS A 39 9.36 -10.57 -4.03
C LYS A 39 10.06 -9.49 -4.84
N ALA A 40 10.89 -9.86 -5.82
CA ALA A 40 11.50 -8.90 -6.74
C ALA A 40 10.46 -8.14 -7.57
N LYS A 41 9.27 -8.72 -7.80
CA LYS A 41 8.17 -8.15 -8.60
C LYS A 41 7.09 -7.46 -7.76
N VAL A 42 7.19 -7.52 -6.43
CA VAL A 42 6.20 -6.94 -5.51
C VAL A 42 6.79 -5.75 -4.77
N ALA A 43 6.13 -4.60 -4.87
CA ALA A 43 6.42 -3.43 -4.04
C ALA A 43 5.50 -3.45 -2.82
N TYR A 44 6.07 -3.43 -1.62
CA TYR A 44 5.32 -3.50 -0.38
C TYR A 44 5.52 -2.24 0.47
N LEU A 45 4.42 -1.61 0.83
CA LEU A 45 4.35 -0.52 1.80
C LEU A 45 3.75 -1.07 3.10
N PRO A 46 4.55 -1.33 4.14
CA PRO A 46 4.01 -1.78 5.44
C PRO A 46 3.37 -0.62 6.21
N ASP A 47 2.41 -0.94 7.08
CA ASP A 47 1.78 0.00 8.03
C ASP A 47 2.79 0.82 8.85
N LYS A 48 3.94 0.23 9.18
CA LYS A 48 4.98 0.91 9.97
C LYS A 48 6.34 0.84 9.31
N MET A 49 7.02 1.98 9.25
CA MET A 49 8.41 2.03 8.82
C MET A 49 9.32 1.35 9.83
N THR A 50 10.10 0.37 9.38
CA THR A 50 10.99 -0.46 10.22
C THR A 50 12.48 -0.14 10.05
N TYR A 51 12.83 0.89 9.29
CA TYR A 51 14.23 1.25 9.05
C TYR A 51 14.89 1.90 10.27
N PRO A 52 16.20 1.65 10.46
CA PRO A 52 16.97 2.25 11.54
C PRO A 52 16.89 3.79 11.55
N PRO A 53 16.69 4.43 12.71
CA PRO A 53 16.45 5.86 12.81
C PRO A 53 17.64 6.74 12.39
N TYR A 54 18.84 6.17 12.31
CA TYR A 54 20.07 6.86 11.85
C TYR A 54 20.19 6.92 10.32
N MET A 55 19.43 6.12 9.58
CA MET A 55 19.43 6.17 8.10
C MET A 55 18.91 7.50 7.59
N THR A 56 19.43 7.91 6.44
CA THR A 56 19.00 9.14 5.75
C THR A 56 18.07 8.78 4.57
N ALA A 57 17.25 9.75 4.11
CA ALA A 57 16.44 9.57 2.92
C ALA A 57 17.27 9.08 1.72
N GLY A 58 18.40 9.73 1.43
CA GLY A 58 19.30 9.30 0.36
C GLY A 58 20.00 7.96 0.61
N GLY A 59 20.18 7.58 1.88
CA GLY A 59 20.69 6.26 2.26
C GLY A 59 19.67 5.16 1.93
N LEU A 60 18.38 5.42 2.18
CA LEU A 60 17.30 4.51 1.82
C LEU A 60 17.13 4.38 0.30
N VAL A 61 17.26 5.49 -0.45
CA VAL A 61 17.24 5.44 -1.92
C VAL A 61 18.36 4.55 -2.47
N ARG A 62 19.58 4.63 -1.90
CA ARG A 62 20.67 3.73 -2.29
C ARG A 62 20.38 2.29 -1.93
N LEU A 63 19.88 2.04 -0.72
CA LEU A 63 19.50 0.70 -0.28
C LEU A 63 18.51 0.06 -1.25
N TYR A 64 17.46 0.79 -1.65
CA TYR A 64 16.48 0.27 -2.61
C TYR A 64 17.09 0.02 -3.99
N GLN A 65 17.98 0.90 -4.46
CA GLN A 65 18.70 0.71 -5.72
C GLN A 65 19.57 -0.55 -5.71
N ASP A 66 20.18 -0.86 -4.57
CA ASP A 66 21.07 -2.02 -4.43
C ASP A 66 20.26 -3.35 -4.33
N PHE A 67 19.04 -3.30 -3.80
CA PHE A 67 18.21 -4.50 -3.57
C PHE A 67 17.20 -4.80 -4.69
N PHE A 68 16.76 -3.78 -5.44
CA PHE A 68 15.68 -3.92 -6.42
C PHE A 68 16.11 -3.41 -7.79
N GLU A 69 16.22 -4.31 -8.76
CA GLU A 69 16.59 -3.99 -10.14
C GLU A 69 15.59 -3.05 -10.84
N ASP A 70 14.31 -3.16 -10.46
CA ASP A 70 13.19 -2.35 -10.97
C ASP A 70 13.04 -0.97 -10.28
N PHE A 71 13.97 -0.59 -9.39
CA PHE A 71 13.90 0.67 -8.67
C PHE A 71 14.41 1.85 -9.48
N ASP A 72 13.54 2.82 -9.75
CA ASP A 72 13.91 4.08 -10.41
C ASP A 72 14.42 5.10 -9.39
N LYS A 73 15.75 5.15 -9.25
CA LYS A 73 16.44 6.12 -8.39
C LYS A 73 16.17 7.57 -8.77
N LEU A 74 16.06 7.88 -10.06
CA LEU A 74 15.87 9.26 -10.51
C LEU A 74 14.48 9.73 -10.13
N LYS A 75 13.46 8.88 -10.33
CA LYS A 75 12.09 9.11 -9.88
C LYS A 75 12.04 9.34 -8.37
N ALA A 76 12.66 8.47 -7.56
CA ALA A 76 12.69 8.62 -6.11
C ALA A 76 13.34 9.96 -5.68
N LEU A 77 14.46 10.34 -6.31
CA LEU A 77 15.15 11.60 -5.99
C LEU A 77 14.35 12.82 -6.41
N SER A 78 13.65 12.78 -7.54
CA SER A 78 12.73 13.85 -7.97
C SER A 78 11.62 14.02 -6.95
N MET A 79 10.93 12.93 -6.57
CA MET A 79 9.83 12.97 -5.59
C MET A 79 10.29 13.50 -4.21
N LEU A 80 11.48 13.16 -3.75
CA LEU A 80 12.05 13.74 -2.52
C LEU A 80 12.26 15.24 -2.66
N ASN A 81 12.78 15.70 -3.81
CA ASN A 81 13.02 17.11 -4.09
C ASN A 81 11.71 17.90 -4.15
N ASP A 82 10.68 17.38 -4.79
CA ASP A 82 9.36 18.01 -4.92
C ASP A 82 8.68 18.25 -3.56
N LEU A 83 9.04 17.44 -2.56
CA LEU A 83 8.60 17.59 -1.18
C LEU A 83 9.56 18.39 -0.28
N GLY A 84 10.65 18.87 -0.82
CA GLY A 84 11.68 19.55 -0.04
C GLY A 84 12.37 18.64 0.99
N ILE A 85 12.39 17.33 0.77
CA ILE A 85 13.02 16.38 1.68
C ILE A 85 14.50 16.22 1.31
N GLU A 86 15.38 16.76 2.14
CA GLU A 86 16.82 16.68 1.93
C GLU A 86 17.32 15.23 2.00
N LYS A 87 18.19 14.84 1.04
CA LYS A 87 18.80 13.50 1.00
C LYS A 87 19.59 13.14 2.26
N ARG A 88 20.15 14.14 2.95
CA ARG A 88 20.94 13.97 4.18
C ARG A 88 20.10 13.92 5.45
N LEU A 89 18.81 14.23 5.36
CA LEU A 89 17.92 14.23 6.52
C LEU A 89 17.77 12.82 7.08
N LYS A 90 18.08 12.66 8.36
CA LYS A 90 17.98 11.36 9.06
C LYS A 90 16.54 11.08 9.47
N LEU A 91 16.11 9.82 9.42
CA LEU A 91 14.76 9.40 9.81
C LEU A 91 14.38 9.87 11.21
N LYS A 92 15.32 9.87 12.19
CA LYS A 92 15.07 10.35 13.54
C LYS A 92 14.68 11.84 13.63
N ALA A 93 15.06 12.64 12.64
CA ALA A 93 14.76 14.06 12.56
C ALA A 93 13.50 14.37 11.75
N MET A 94 12.86 13.36 11.14
CA MET A 94 11.65 13.52 10.36
C MET A 94 10.40 13.42 11.25
N SER A 95 9.38 14.22 10.90
CA SER A 95 8.03 14.02 11.43
C SER A 95 7.47 12.66 11.00
N LYS A 96 6.39 12.21 11.64
CA LYS A 96 5.68 10.98 11.24
C LYS A 96 5.27 11.05 9.76
N GLY A 97 4.56 12.11 9.36
CA GLY A 97 4.10 12.29 7.96
C GLY A 97 5.25 12.37 6.95
N THR A 98 6.42 12.96 7.31
CA THR A 98 7.59 12.95 6.43
C THR A 98 8.15 11.55 6.24
N LYS A 99 8.19 10.71 7.29
CA LYS A 99 8.61 9.30 7.20
C LYS A 99 7.69 8.51 6.30
N GLU A 100 6.37 8.69 6.42
CA GLU A 100 5.37 8.04 5.58
C GLU A 100 5.53 8.42 4.11
N LYS A 101 5.75 9.72 3.83
CA LYS A 101 6.06 10.20 2.46
C LYS A 101 7.33 9.56 1.90
N VAL A 102 8.42 9.48 2.69
CA VAL A 102 9.66 8.81 2.24
C VAL A 102 9.40 7.34 1.95
N GLN A 103 8.68 6.63 2.80
CA GLN A 103 8.36 5.22 2.61
C GLN A 103 7.51 5.00 1.36
N LEU A 104 6.51 5.85 1.13
CA LEU A 104 5.70 5.83 -0.08
C LEU A 104 6.56 6.06 -1.34
N ILE A 105 7.43 7.07 -1.34
CA ILE A 105 8.33 7.37 -2.46
C ILE A 105 9.17 6.14 -2.81
N LEU A 106 9.75 5.48 -1.83
CA LEU A 106 10.56 4.27 -2.06
C LEU A 106 9.74 3.14 -2.68
N THR A 107 8.49 2.98 -2.25
CA THR A 107 7.58 1.96 -2.80
C THR A 107 7.14 2.31 -4.23
N MET A 108 6.73 3.56 -4.47
CA MET A 108 6.19 4.00 -5.77
C MET A 108 7.28 4.29 -6.82
N ALA A 109 8.55 4.36 -6.41
CA ALA A 109 9.69 4.42 -7.32
C ALA A 109 10.12 3.03 -7.84
N ARG A 110 9.50 1.94 -7.38
CA ARG A 110 9.59 0.61 -7.99
C ARG A 110 8.73 0.55 -9.25
N ASN A 111 9.15 -0.20 -10.26
CA ASN A 111 8.34 -0.58 -11.41
C ASN A 111 7.83 -2.02 -11.24
N ALA A 112 7.06 -2.23 -10.18
CA ALA A 112 6.61 -3.55 -9.75
C ALA A 112 5.39 -4.04 -10.57
N GLU A 113 5.17 -5.35 -10.58
CA GLU A 113 3.98 -5.99 -11.15
C GLU A 113 2.81 -6.02 -10.16
N VAL A 114 3.12 -5.95 -8.85
CA VAL A 114 2.13 -5.91 -7.76
C VAL A 114 2.56 -4.90 -6.71
N TYR A 115 1.64 -4.02 -6.30
CA TYR A 115 1.82 -3.12 -5.17
C TYR A 115 0.89 -3.55 -4.04
N LEU A 116 1.46 -3.80 -2.87
CA LEU A 116 0.73 -4.12 -1.64
C LEU A 116 0.91 -2.97 -0.66
N LEU A 117 -0.14 -2.19 -0.43
CA LEU A 117 -0.12 -0.98 0.38
C LEU A 117 -0.96 -1.20 1.65
N ASP A 118 -0.29 -1.40 2.79
CA ASP A 118 -0.96 -1.72 4.05
C ASP A 118 -1.22 -0.45 4.86
N GLU A 119 -2.50 -0.04 4.93
CA GLU A 119 -2.98 1.17 5.61
C GLU A 119 -2.22 2.46 5.23
N PRO A 120 -2.02 2.77 3.93
CA PRO A 120 -1.12 3.84 3.48
C PRO A 120 -1.53 5.24 3.95
N ILE A 121 -2.79 5.45 4.31
CA ILE A 121 -3.36 6.75 4.70
C ILE A 121 -3.79 6.80 6.16
N ALA A 122 -3.50 5.76 6.95
CA ALA A 122 -3.92 5.70 8.34
C ALA A 122 -3.08 6.61 9.25
N GLY A 123 -3.75 7.42 10.05
CA GLY A 123 -3.09 8.25 11.07
C GLY A 123 -2.27 9.42 10.53
N VAL A 124 -2.51 9.84 9.29
CA VAL A 124 -1.93 11.05 8.68
C VAL A 124 -2.97 12.19 8.61
N ASP A 125 -2.49 13.42 8.54
CA ASP A 125 -3.34 14.57 8.33
C ASP A 125 -3.95 14.59 6.91
N PRO A 126 -5.09 15.30 6.69
CA PRO A 126 -5.78 15.31 5.40
C PRO A 126 -4.90 15.69 4.21
N ALA A 127 -4.04 16.72 4.35
CA ALA A 127 -3.17 17.18 3.24
C ALA A 127 -2.13 16.12 2.86
N THR A 128 -1.58 15.41 3.85
CA THR A 128 -0.67 14.29 3.62
C THR A 128 -1.41 13.11 2.98
N ARG A 129 -2.67 12.85 3.35
CA ARG A 129 -3.52 11.81 2.78
C ARG A 129 -3.77 12.04 1.29
N ASP A 130 -4.18 13.26 0.91
CA ASP A 130 -4.38 13.65 -0.49
C ASP A 130 -3.10 13.48 -1.31
N TYR A 131 -1.96 13.86 -0.75
CA TYR A 131 -0.66 13.64 -1.40
C TYR A 131 -0.37 12.17 -1.62
N ILE A 132 -0.59 11.31 -0.61
CA ILE A 132 -0.36 9.86 -0.70
C ILE A 132 -1.22 9.25 -1.80
N LEU A 133 -2.53 9.52 -1.80
CA LEU A 133 -3.45 8.98 -2.81
C LEU A 133 -3.08 9.43 -4.22
N ARG A 134 -2.83 10.73 -4.41
CA ARG A 134 -2.38 11.24 -5.70
C ARG A 134 -1.09 10.58 -6.14
N THR A 135 -0.12 10.41 -5.24
CA THR A 135 1.16 9.76 -5.54
C THR A 135 0.97 8.31 -5.97
N ILE A 136 0.09 7.56 -5.30
CA ILE A 136 -0.23 6.18 -5.69
C ILE A 136 -0.80 6.16 -7.10
N ILE A 137 -1.87 6.94 -7.37
CA ILE A 137 -2.58 6.94 -8.64
C ILE A 137 -1.69 7.35 -9.84
N THR A 138 -0.75 8.27 -9.62
CA THR A 138 0.09 8.81 -10.72
C THR A 138 1.40 8.06 -10.92
N ASN A 139 1.77 7.14 -10.03
CA ASN A 139 3.13 6.57 -10.05
C ASN A 139 3.21 5.05 -10.09
N TYR A 140 2.09 4.31 -10.02
CA TYR A 140 2.14 2.86 -10.21
C TYR A 140 2.31 2.49 -11.69
N ASN A 141 2.81 1.28 -11.94
CA ASN A 141 2.85 0.73 -13.29
C ASN A 141 1.41 0.42 -13.75
N PRO A 142 0.92 0.95 -14.88
CA PRO A 142 -0.47 0.74 -15.34
C PRO A 142 -0.86 -0.73 -15.55
N GLU A 143 0.11 -1.60 -15.81
CA GLU A 143 -0.11 -3.04 -15.96
C GLU A 143 -0.08 -3.81 -14.63
N ALA A 144 0.19 -3.11 -13.52
CA ALA A 144 0.31 -3.72 -12.21
C ALA A 144 -1.03 -3.83 -11.49
N VAL A 145 -1.12 -4.82 -10.60
CA VAL A 145 -2.20 -4.91 -9.61
C VAL A 145 -1.82 -4.09 -8.38
N VAL A 146 -2.72 -3.19 -7.95
CA VAL A 146 -2.55 -2.41 -6.72
C VAL A 146 -3.57 -2.86 -5.68
N ILE A 147 -3.09 -3.42 -4.56
CA ILE A 147 -3.92 -3.81 -3.42
C ILE A 147 -3.69 -2.82 -2.28
N ILE A 148 -4.72 -2.06 -1.95
CA ILE A 148 -4.71 -1.11 -0.83
C ILE A 148 -5.55 -1.71 0.31
N SER A 149 -4.95 -1.93 1.48
CA SER A 149 -5.71 -2.22 2.69
C SER A 149 -6.07 -0.92 3.41
N THR A 150 -7.32 -0.77 3.82
CA THR A 150 -7.74 0.39 4.61
C THR A 150 -9.07 0.16 5.33
N HIS A 151 -9.29 0.97 6.35
CA HIS A 151 -10.59 1.17 6.98
C HIS A 151 -11.18 2.57 6.67
N LEU A 152 -10.44 3.42 5.92
CA LEU A 152 -10.81 4.79 5.53
C LEU A 152 -11.36 4.81 4.10
N ILE A 153 -12.57 4.29 3.91
CA ILE A 153 -13.12 3.99 2.59
C ILE A 153 -13.49 5.26 1.82
N ALA A 154 -14.09 6.24 2.51
CA ALA A 154 -14.53 7.48 1.89
C ALA A 154 -13.39 8.22 1.14
N ASP A 155 -12.15 8.07 1.61
CA ASP A 155 -11.00 8.73 1.01
C ASP A 155 -10.52 8.10 -0.30
N ILE A 156 -10.78 6.78 -0.50
CA ILE A 156 -10.27 6.04 -1.66
C ILE A 156 -11.38 5.55 -2.60
N GLU A 157 -12.64 5.68 -2.22
CA GLU A 157 -13.78 5.11 -2.96
C GLU A 157 -13.82 5.46 -4.45
N SER A 158 -13.38 6.67 -4.78
CA SER A 158 -13.43 7.19 -6.17
C SER A 158 -12.43 6.55 -7.12
N VAL A 159 -11.41 5.85 -6.58
CA VAL A 159 -10.29 5.29 -7.36
C VAL A 159 -10.26 3.77 -7.35
N LEU A 160 -11.30 3.13 -6.85
CA LEU A 160 -11.37 1.68 -6.74
C LEU A 160 -12.02 1.05 -7.96
N ASP A 161 -11.41 -0.01 -8.46
CA ASP A 161 -11.98 -0.91 -9.47
C ASP A 161 -12.72 -2.07 -8.79
N ASP A 162 -12.07 -2.73 -7.82
CA ASP A 162 -12.59 -3.87 -7.09
C ASP A 162 -12.61 -3.64 -5.59
N VAL A 163 -13.57 -4.25 -4.91
CA VAL A 163 -13.79 -4.14 -3.47
C VAL A 163 -13.85 -5.51 -2.83
N ILE A 164 -13.02 -5.71 -1.82
CA ILE A 164 -13.03 -6.92 -0.98
C ILE A 164 -13.23 -6.48 0.46
N PHE A 165 -14.34 -6.92 1.10
CA PHE A 165 -14.54 -6.76 2.53
C PHE A 165 -14.13 -8.01 3.27
N ILE A 166 -13.28 -7.80 4.29
CA ILE A 166 -12.80 -8.88 5.18
C ILE A 166 -13.32 -8.66 6.59
N LYS A 167 -13.93 -9.70 7.17
CA LYS A 167 -14.46 -9.72 8.53
C LYS A 167 -14.03 -11.00 9.22
N ASP A 168 -13.38 -10.90 10.37
CA ASP A 168 -12.95 -12.04 11.19
C ASP A 168 -12.17 -13.11 10.38
N GLY A 169 -11.39 -12.68 9.39
CA GLY A 169 -10.61 -13.54 8.50
C GLY A 169 -11.36 -14.08 7.29
N GLU A 170 -12.65 -13.78 7.14
CA GLU A 170 -13.49 -14.24 6.02
C GLU A 170 -13.79 -13.13 5.03
N ILE A 171 -13.83 -13.44 3.73
CA ILE A 171 -14.29 -12.52 2.70
C ILE A 171 -15.82 -12.52 2.71
N VAL A 172 -16.41 -11.36 3.07
CA VAL A 172 -17.87 -11.20 3.13
C VAL A 172 -18.45 -10.46 1.92
N VAL A 173 -17.61 -9.72 1.19
CA VAL A 173 -17.95 -9.05 -0.09
C VAL A 173 -16.75 -9.14 -1.02
N HIS A 174 -16.99 -9.48 -2.29
CA HIS A 174 -16.02 -9.36 -3.38
C HIS A 174 -16.78 -9.01 -4.66
N GLU A 175 -16.76 -7.74 -5.04
CA GLU A 175 -17.44 -7.22 -6.23
C GLU A 175 -16.68 -6.01 -6.80
N THR A 176 -16.98 -5.66 -8.05
CA THR A 176 -16.47 -4.41 -8.64
C THR A 176 -17.12 -3.21 -7.95
N ALA A 177 -16.40 -2.11 -7.86
CA ALA A 177 -16.90 -0.86 -7.27
C ALA A 177 -18.13 -0.33 -8.03
N GLU A 178 -18.14 -0.48 -9.36
CA GLU A 178 -19.27 -0.11 -10.21
C GLU A 178 -20.53 -0.93 -9.87
N SER A 179 -20.40 -2.27 -9.83
CA SER A 179 -21.50 -3.18 -9.45
C SER A 179 -22.09 -2.85 -8.09
N LEU A 180 -21.25 -2.53 -7.10
CA LEU A 180 -21.73 -2.15 -5.77
C LEU A 180 -22.51 -0.84 -5.79
N ARG A 181 -22.04 0.18 -6.53
CA ARG A 181 -22.75 1.46 -6.67
C ARG A 181 -24.09 1.31 -7.35
N GLU A 182 -24.17 0.54 -8.45
CA GLU A 182 -25.40 0.31 -9.21
C GLU A 182 -26.42 -0.50 -8.43
N LYS A 183 -26.03 -1.69 -7.91
CA LYS A 183 -26.94 -2.60 -7.22
C LYS A 183 -27.51 -2.03 -5.92
N LYS A 184 -26.73 -1.22 -5.22
CA LYS A 184 -27.11 -0.72 -3.89
C LYS A 184 -27.60 0.73 -3.91
N GLY A 185 -27.34 1.49 -4.99
CA GLY A 185 -27.70 2.91 -5.08
C GLY A 185 -27.09 3.77 -3.98
N GLN A 186 -25.94 3.32 -3.43
CA GLN A 186 -25.27 3.97 -2.31
C GLN A 186 -23.75 3.88 -2.42
N SER A 187 -23.04 4.69 -1.61
CA SER A 187 -21.57 4.67 -1.58
C SER A 187 -21.03 3.39 -0.95
N ILE A 188 -19.79 3.02 -1.33
CA ILE A 188 -19.09 1.87 -0.75
C ILE A 188 -18.86 2.08 0.75
N ASP A 189 -18.59 3.32 1.19
CA ASP A 189 -18.46 3.67 2.61
C ASP A 189 -19.75 3.37 3.39
N LYS A 190 -20.93 3.74 2.82
CA LYS A 190 -22.20 3.44 3.46
C LYS A 190 -22.46 1.93 3.54
N LEU A 191 -22.22 1.20 2.46
CA LEU A 191 -22.32 -0.26 2.47
C LEU A 191 -21.39 -0.91 3.52
N PHE A 192 -20.16 -0.40 3.62
CA PHE A 192 -19.21 -0.88 4.63
C PHE A 192 -19.78 -0.69 6.05
N ARG A 193 -20.31 0.50 6.36
CA ARG A 193 -20.92 0.76 7.67
C ARG A 193 -22.10 -0.16 7.97
N GLU A 194 -22.91 -0.49 6.97
CA GLU A 194 -24.02 -1.45 7.11
C GLU A 194 -23.53 -2.86 7.41
N VAL A 195 -22.51 -3.34 6.67
CA VAL A 195 -21.95 -4.69 6.83
C VAL A 195 -21.26 -4.87 8.19
N PHE A 196 -20.56 -3.83 8.64
CA PHE A 196 -19.78 -3.90 9.88
C PHE A 196 -20.51 -3.30 11.08
N LYS A 197 -21.72 -2.75 10.88
CA LYS A 197 -22.57 -2.11 11.93
C LYS A 197 -21.78 -1.05 12.73
N CYS A 198 -21.04 -0.19 12.02
CA CYS A 198 -20.28 0.92 12.58
C CYS A 198 -21.10 2.21 12.56
#